data_d51bf5de2fdd26ce000068986117f498
#
_entry.id   d51bf5de2fdd26ce000068986117f498
#
_cell.length_a   1.000
_cell.length_b   1.000
_cell.length_c   1.000
_cell.angle_alpha   90.00
_cell.angle_beta   90.00
_cell.angle_gamma   90.00
#
_symmetry.space_group_name_H-M   'P 1'
#
loop_
_entity.id
_entity.type
_entity.pdbx_description
1 polymer ?
#
loop_
_entity_poly.entity_id
_entity_poly.type
_entity_poly.pdbx_seq_one_letter_code
_entity_poly.pdbx_strand_id
1 'polypeptide(L)'
;MTPKVSIVVTCYNLGAYLQEALDSIARYPLEDHYEVIVVDDGSTDPATQAVLERLNAERYHVLRQPNMGLAKARNNGIEKSTGAYIISLDADNRIHPVFLERCIAVLDREPTVGVVYGDAMFFEQRSGRRIVGPYDFTRLVQSNYIDACACFRRAVWERVGGYDEHMPYMGWEDWDFWLRCSVAGVTFRYVDEVFFDYRVRVGSMIEGTRERQAELNAYIFAKPELRFLGPLRERYMRLLNGSREHISTRELLALLWHRACGKLLGTNRGKGTGNT
;
A
#
# COMPACT_ATOMS: atom_id res chain seq x y z
N MET A 1 -4.98 24.58 10.00
CA MET A 1 -3.75 24.18 9.28
C MET A 1 -4.10 23.00 8.37
N THR A 2 -3.44 22.86 7.23
CA THR A 2 -3.62 21.66 6.38
C THR A 2 -2.97 20.48 7.09
N PRO A 3 -3.66 19.34 7.27
CA PRO A 3 -3.08 18.16 7.91
C PRO A 3 -1.88 17.64 7.10
N LYS A 4 -0.89 17.09 7.77
CA LYS A 4 0.28 16.47 7.10
C LYS A 4 -0.05 15.10 6.56
N VAL A 5 -0.85 14.32 7.30
CA VAL A 5 -1.20 12.92 7.00
C VAL A 5 -2.69 12.81 6.76
N SER A 6 -3.08 12.13 5.71
CA SER A 6 -4.45 11.67 5.51
C SER A 6 -4.52 10.16 5.74
N ILE A 7 -5.35 9.73 6.67
CA ILE A 7 -5.60 8.33 6.97
C ILE A 7 -6.90 7.95 6.28
N VAL A 8 -6.81 7.13 5.24
CA VAL A 8 -7.95 6.63 4.48
C VAL A 8 -8.34 5.27 5.02
N VAL A 9 -9.48 5.20 5.69
CA VAL A 9 -10.02 3.97 6.30
C VAL A 9 -11.07 3.40 5.36
N THR A 10 -10.80 2.23 4.76
CA THR A 10 -11.74 1.57 3.86
C THR A 10 -12.60 0.55 4.61
N CYS A 11 -13.91 0.62 4.39
CA CYS A 11 -14.90 -0.21 5.07
C CYS A 11 -15.90 -0.82 4.07
N TYR A 12 -16.07 -2.14 4.14
CA TYR A 12 -17.15 -2.87 3.48
C TYR A 12 -17.65 -3.97 4.41
N ASN A 13 -18.85 -3.78 4.98
CA ASN A 13 -19.47 -4.71 5.94
C ASN A 13 -18.58 -5.03 7.17
N LEU A 14 -17.78 -4.04 7.63
CA LEU A 14 -16.84 -4.16 8.74
C LEU A 14 -17.13 -3.17 9.90
N GLY A 15 -18.38 -2.72 10.01
CA GLY A 15 -18.78 -1.77 11.06
C GLY A 15 -18.45 -2.21 12.48
N ALA A 16 -18.48 -3.52 12.75
CA ALA A 16 -18.12 -4.09 14.04
C ALA A 16 -16.68 -3.78 14.48
N TYR A 17 -15.77 -3.55 13.54
CA TYR A 17 -14.34 -3.27 13.80
C TYR A 17 -13.98 -1.79 13.63
N LEU A 18 -14.77 -1.06 12.82
CA LEU A 18 -14.45 0.30 12.41
C LEU A 18 -14.19 1.25 13.58
N GLN A 19 -14.98 1.16 14.66
CA GLN A 19 -14.78 2.00 15.83
C GLN A 19 -13.40 1.76 16.46
N GLU A 20 -12.96 0.51 16.55
CA GLU A 20 -11.66 0.16 17.11
C GLU A 20 -10.50 0.70 16.28
N ALA A 21 -10.64 0.66 14.94
CA ALA A 21 -9.68 1.28 14.02
C ALA A 21 -9.59 2.80 14.27
N LEU A 22 -10.72 3.49 14.36
CA LEU A 22 -10.77 4.93 14.59
C LEU A 22 -10.24 5.33 15.98
N ASP A 23 -10.56 4.57 17.02
CA ASP A 23 -10.03 4.79 18.37
C ASP A 23 -8.51 4.62 18.41
N SER A 24 -7.96 3.73 17.60
CA SER A 24 -6.51 3.55 17.49
C SER A 24 -5.81 4.77 16.89
N ILE A 25 -6.44 5.43 15.92
CA ILE A 25 -5.96 6.68 15.32
C ILE A 25 -6.02 7.81 16.34
N ALA A 26 -7.12 7.92 17.07
CA ALA A 26 -7.34 8.97 18.07
C ALA A 26 -6.36 8.94 19.25
N ARG A 27 -5.58 7.87 19.41
CA ARG A 27 -4.49 7.81 20.41
C ARG A 27 -3.29 8.69 20.05
N TYR A 28 -3.16 9.14 18.81
CA TYR A 28 -2.12 10.09 18.43
C TYR A 28 -2.49 11.50 18.93
N PRO A 29 -1.61 12.15 19.73
CA PRO A 29 -2.01 13.32 20.50
C PRO A 29 -2.12 14.62 19.71
N LEU A 30 -1.63 14.66 18.47
CA LEU A 30 -1.59 15.88 17.64
C LEU A 30 -2.66 15.81 16.54
N GLU A 31 -3.91 16.09 16.90
CA GLU A 31 -5.07 16.01 15.99
C GLU A 31 -4.94 16.92 14.76
N ASP A 32 -4.27 18.06 14.87
CA ASP A 32 -4.02 18.98 13.74
C ASP A 32 -3.06 18.42 12.69
N HIS A 33 -2.34 17.34 12.98
CA HIS A 33 -1.38 16.73 12.06
C HIS A 33 -2.00 15.76 11.09
N TYR A 34 -3.22 15.28 11.35
CA TYR A 34 -3.87 14.29 10.48
C TYR A 34 -5.34 14.59 10.25
N GLU A 35 -5.87 14.07 9.19
CA GLU A 35 -7.29 13.93 8.90
C GLU A 35 -7.64 12.46 8.72
N VAL A 36 -8.90 12.11 8.97
CA VAL A 36 -9.42 10.76 8.75
C VAL A 36 -10.57 10.82 7.76
N ILE A 37 -10.45 10.02 6.70
CA ILE A 37 -11.50 9.83 5.71
C ILE A 37 -11.93 8.36 5.75
N VAL A 38 -13.17 8.12 6.14
CA VAL A 38 -13.77 6.79 6.10
C VAL A 38 -14.44 6.61 4.75
N VAL A 39 -14.10 5.56 4.02
CA VAL A 39 -14.73 5.23 2.73
C VAL A 39 -15.57 3.98 2.90
N ASP A 40 -16.88 4.16 2.80
CA ASP A 40 -17.85 3.07 2.72
C ASP A 40 -17.96 2.58 1.27
N ASP A 41 -17.44 1.41 0.98
CA ASP A 41 -17.51 0.79 -0.35
C ASP A 41 -18.84 0.02 -0.56
N GLY A 42 -19.95 0.67 -0.23
CA GLY A 42 -21.28 0.14 -0.47
C GLY A 42 -21.69 -0.97 0.49
N SER A 43 -21.44 -0.78 1.78
CA SER A 43 -21.85 -1.73 2.83
C SER A 43 -23.35 -2.00 2.79
N THR A 44 -23.72 -3.27 2.87
CA THR A 44 -25.11 -3.76 2.89
C THR A 44 -25.55 -4.26 4.26
N ASP A 45 -24.60 -4.47 5.17
CA ASP A 45 -24.88 -4.87 6.55
C ASP A 45 -25.49 -3.71 7.35
N PRO A 46 -26.72 -3.89 7.92
CA PRO A 46 -27.39 -2.82 8.65
C PRO A 46 -26.62 -2.30 9.85
N ALA A 47 -25.87 -3.17 10.56
CA ALA A 47 -25.07 -2.75 11.69
C ALA A 47 -23.91 -1.84 11.25
N THR A 48 -23.27 -2.16 10.13
CA THR A 48 -22.23 -1.31 9.51
C THR A 48 -22.83 0.04 9.09
N GLN A 49 -23.99 0.05 8.43
CA GLN A 49 -24.66 1.28 8.02
C GLN A 49 -24.96 2.19 9.19
N ALA A 50 -25.47 1.64 10.31
CA ALA A 50 -25.77 2.40 11.52
C ALA A 50 -24.49 3.04 12.13
N VAL A 51 -23.36 2.33 12.13
CA VAL A 51 -22.07 2.89 12.58
C VAL A 51 -21.64 4.05 11.68
N LEU A 52 -21.71 3.87 10.35
CA LEU A 52 -21.31 4.89 9.38
C LEU A 52 -22.21 6.14 9.46
N GLU A 53 -23.50 5.99 9.70
CA GLU A 53 -24.41 7.13 9.92
C GLU A 53 -24.04 7.91 11.18
N ARG A 54 -23.76 7.23 12.28
CA ARG A 54 -23.30 7.87 13.51
C ARG A 54 -21.99 8.63 13.28
N LEU A 55 -20.99 8.03 12.63
CA LEU A 55 -19.70 8.67 12.35
C LEU A 55 -19.84 9.91 11.47
N ASN A 56 -20.77 9.89 10.49
CA ASN A 56 -21.05 11.05 9.65
C ASN A 56 -21.68 12.22 10.43
N ALA A 57 -22.38 11.95 11.51
CA ALA A 57 -22.92 12.99 12.40
C ALA A 57 -21.86 13.55 13.37
N GLU A 58 -20.71 12.88 13.49
CA GLU A 58 -19.60 13.27 14.36
C GLU A 58 -18.54 14.04 13.55
N ARG A 59 -17.26 13.87 13.90
CA ARG A 59 -16.14 14.61 13.28
C ARG A 59 -15.50 13.91 12.07
N TYR A 60 -15.94 12.70 11.71
CA TYR A 60 -15.32 11.94 10.64
C TYR A 60 -15.94 12.26 9.27
N HIS A 61 -15.10 12.42 8.27
CA HIS A 61 -15.57 12.56 6.88
C HIS A 61 -15.86 11.17 6.31
N VAL A 62 -17.14 10.83 6.15
CA VAL A 62 -17.58 9.55 5.58
C VAL A 62 -17.93 9.74 4.11
N LEU A 63 -17.16 9.12 3.22
CA LEU A 63 -17.45 9.02 1.79
C LEU A 63 -18.21 7.72 1.53
N ARG A 64 -19.36 7.81 0.86
CA ARG A 64 -20.14 6.63 0.45
C ARG A 64 -20.08 6.44 -1.06
N GLN A 65 -19.84 5.22 -1.49
CA GLN A 65 -19.83 4.83 -2.89
C GLN A 65 -20.54 3.47 -3.07
N PRO A 66 -21.06 3.15 -4.28
CA PRO A 66 -21.42 1.77 -4.60
C PRO A 66 -20.21 0.85 -4.41
N ASN A 67 -20.41 -0.44 -4.16
CA ASN A 67 -19.30 -1.39 -4.07
C ASN A 67 -18.54 -1.43 -5.41
N MET A 68 -17.35 -0.83 -5.41
CA MET A 68 -16.45 -0.72 -6.57
C MET A 68 -15.10 -1.39 -6.33
N GLY A 69 -14.93 -2.01 -5.16
CA GLY A 69 -13.72 -2.72 -4.76
C GLY A 69 -12.69 -1.85 -4.04
N LEU A 70 -11.81 -2.53 -3.30
CA LEU A 70 -10.88 -1.94 -2.35
C LEU A 70 -9.93 -0.90 -2.99
N ALA A 71 -9.42 -1.18 -4.19
CA ALA A 71 -8.55 -0.25 -4.93
C ALA A 71 -9.26 1.08 -5.21
N LYS A 72 -10.50 1.03 -5.69
CA LYS A 72 -11.31 2.23 -5.96
C LYS A 72 -11.66 2.97 -4.69
N ALA A 73 -12.00 2.26 -3.62
CA ALA A 73 -12.29 2.89 -2.33
C ALA A 73 -11.07 3.66 -1.79
N ARG A 74 -9.87 3.05 -1.85
CA ARG A 74 -8.63 3.74 -1.46
C ARG A 74 -8.36 4.97 -2.33
N ASN A 75 -8.46 4.83 -3.67
CA ASN A 75 -8.25 5.96 -4.58
C ASN A 75 -9.20 7.12 -4.29
N ASN A 76 -10.51 6.85 -4.16
CA ASN A 76 -11.50 7.88 -3.88
C ASN A 76 -11.24 8.60 -2.54
N GLY A 77 -10.83 7.85 -1.50
CA GLY A 77 -10.43 8.43 -0.22
C GLY A 77 -9.22 9.33 -0.35
N ILE A 78 -8.20 8.90 -1.10
CA ILE A 78 -6.98 9.68 -1.34
C ILE A 78 -7.29 10.94 -2.16
N GLU A 79 -8.11 10.85 -3.20
CA GLU A 79 -8.52 12.02 -4.01
C GLU A 79 -9.23 13.10 -3.18
N LYS A 80 -10.03 12.70 -2.20
CA LYS A 80 -10.79 13.62 -1.32
C LYS A 80 -9.98 14.13 -0.14
N SER A 81 -8.81 13.58 0.10
CA SER A 81 -7.94 13.95 1.20
C SER A 81 -6.99 15.10 0.81
N THR A 82 -6.39 15.77 1.80
CA THR A 82 -5.57 16.97 1.60
C THR A 82 -4.13 16.83 2.07
N GLY A 83 -3.83 15.81 2.88
CA GLY A 83 -2.51 15.58 3.45
C GLY A 83 -1.45 15.27 2.41
N ALA A 84 -0.23 15.72 2.67
CA ALA A 84 0.93 15.42 1.82
C ALA A 84 1.38 13.94 1.91
N TYR A 85 1.05 13.29 3.01
CA TYR A 85 1.33 11.88 3.29
C TYR A 85 0.03 11.11 3.44
N ILE A 86 0.01 9.89 2.94
CA ILE A 86 -1.16 9.01 2.93
C ILE A 86 -0.87 7.75 3.73
N ILE A 87 -1.82 7.33 4.54
CA ILE A 87 -1.87 6.00 5.15
C ILE A 87 -3.19 5.35 4.73
N SER A 88 -3.13 4.15 4.14
CA SER A 88 -4.32 3.32 3.91
C SER A 88 -4.49 2.37 5.10
N LEU A 89 -5.65 2.37 5.72
CA LEU A 89 -5.98 1.50 6.84
C LEU A 89 -7.26 0.72 6.55
N ASP A 90 -7.21 -0.59 6.69
CA ASP A 90 -8.41 -1.41 6.60
C ASP A 90 -9.20 -1.31 7.91
N ALA A 91 -10.54 -1.27 7.82
CA ALA A 91 -11.43 -1.02 8.96
C ALA A 91 -11.34 -2.05 10.09
N ASP A 92 -10.69 -3.20 9.85
CA ASP A 92 -10.48 -4.24 10.85
C ASP A 92 -9.07 -4.25 11.47
N ASN A 93 -8.19 -3.33 11.07
CA ASN A 93 -6.85 -3.17 11.63
C ASN A 93 -6.78 -1.98 12.60
N ARG A 94 -5.67 -1.87 13.36
CA ARG A 94 -5.42 -0.76 14.31
C ARG A 94 -4.02 -0.23 14.10
N ILE A 95 -3.83 1.09 14.13
CA ILE A 95 -2.50 1.68 14.07
C ILE A 95 -1.96 2.04 15.45
N HIS A 96 -0.63 2.07 15.58
CA HIS A 96 0.05 2.54 16.76
C HIS A 96 0.43 4.02 16.60
N PRO A 97 0.38 4.85 17.67
CA PRO A 97 0.75 6.27 17.59
C PRO A 97 2.17 6.49 17.04
N VAL A 98 3.10 5.61 17.35
CA VAL A 98 4.48 5.65 16.84
C VAL A 98 4.53 5.61 15.30
N PHE A 99 3.56 5.02 14.64
CA PHE A 99 3.51 4.95 13.17
C PHE A 99 3.44 6.35 12.55
N LEU A 100 2.48 7.19 12.98
CA LEU A 100 2.35 8.57 12.47
C LEU A 100 3.60 9.38 12.79
N GLU A 101 4.10 9.28 14.02
CA GLU A 101 5.30 9.98 14.46
C GLU A 101 6.50 9.66 13.58
N ARG A 102 6.79 8.38 13.36
CA ARG A 102 7.93 7.95 12.54
C ARG A 102 7.77 8.32 11.08
N CYS A 103 6.57 8.18 10.53
CA CYS A 103 6.30 8.54 9.14
C CYS A 103 6.53 10.02 8.89
N ILE A 104 5.97 10.89 9.72
CA ILE A 104 6.17 12.33 9.62
C ILE A 104 7.66 12.66 9.75
N ALA A 105 8.33 12.12 10.77
CA ALA A 105 9.75 12.40 11.02
C ALA A 105 10.64 11.97 9.85
N VAL A 106 10.42 10.78 9.29
CA VAL A 106 11.20 10.27 8.16
C VAL A 106 10.91 11.07 6.89
N LEU A 107 9.63 11.26 6.55
CA LEU A 107 9.26 11.93 5.31
C LEU A 107 9.62 13.43 5.31
N ASP A 108 9.57 14.10 6.46
CA ASP A 108 10.01 15.50 6.57
C ASP A 108 11.54 15.63 6.42
N ARG A 109 12.33 14.70 6.96
CA ARG A 109 13.80 14.76 6.96
C ARG A 109 14.43 14.21 5.70
N GLU A 110 13.79 13.25 5.04
CA GLU A 110 14.35 12.51 3.89
C GLU A 110 13.47 12.72 2.63
N PRO A 111 13.64 13.83 1.89
CA PRO A 111 12.80 14.15 0.72
C PRO A 111 12.83 13.08 -0.39
N THR A 112 13.88 12.28 -0.46
CA THR A 112 14.03 11.20 -1.45
C THR A 112 13.23 9.94 -1.10
N VAL A 113 12.83 9.76 0.18
CA VAL A 113 12.01 8.64 0.61
C VAL A 113 10.56 8.90 0.19
N GLY A 114 9.98 7.94 -0.51
CA GLY A 114 8.60 8.00 -0.99
C GLY A 114 7.62 7.15 -0.18
N VAL A 115 8.11 6.05 0.41
CA VAL A 115 7.31 5.09 1.19
C VAL A 115 8.02 4.76 2.50
N VAL A 116 7.28 4.77 3.61
CA VAL A 116 7.74 4.36 4.95
C VAL A 116 6.84 3.23 5.44
N TYR A 117 7.43 2.13 5.89
CA TYR A 117 6.71 0.98 6.42
C TYR A 117 7.45 0.36 7.60
N GLY A 118 6.72 -0.38 8.40
CA GLY A 118 7.23 -1.09 9.57
C GLY A 118 6.63 -2.48 9.69
N ASP A 119 6.80 -3.10 10.85
CA ASP A 119 6.27 -4.40 11.16
C ASP A 119 4.80 -4.34 11.58
N ALA A 120 4.14 -5.49 11.57
CA ALA A 120 2.80 -5.66 12.10
C ALA A 120 2.79 -6.58 13.31
N MET A 121 1.79 -6.43 14.19
CA MET A 121 1.45 -7.37 15.22
C MET A 121 0.19 -8.13 14.82
N PHE A 122 0.26 -9.43 14.69
CA PHE A 122 -0.93 -10.25 14.47
C PHE A 122 -1.75 -10.37 15.76
N PHE A 123 -3.08 -10.33 15.62
CA PHE A 123 -3.99 -10.53 16.75
C PHE A 123 -5.26 -11.29 16.33
N GLU A 124 -6.05 -11.72 17.30
CA GLU A 124 -7.17 -12.65 17.24
C GLU A 124 -6.74 -14.09 16.94
N GLN A 125 -6.99 -14.63 15.73
CA GLN A 125 -6.72 -16.04 15.42
C GLN A 125 -5.24 -16.39 15.33
N ARG A 126 -4.40 -15.41 15.21
CA ARG A 126 -2.95 -15.54 15.20
C ARG A 126 -2.33 -14.46 16.07
N SER A 127 -1.23 -14.75 16.73
CA SER A 127 -0.48 -13.76 17.52
C SER A 127 0.99 -13.74 17.11
N GLY A 128 1.68 -12.65 17.47
CA GLY A 128 3.09 -12.46 17.27
C GLY A 128 3.46 -11.40 16.26
N ARG A 129 4.68 -10.88 16.36
CA ARG A 129 5.21 -9.85 15.47
C ARG A 129 5.52 -10.44 14.10
N ARG A 130 4.97 -9.84 13.05
CA ARG A 130 5.35 -10.06 11.66
C ARG A 130 6.50 -9.12 11.33
N ILE A 131 7.72 -9.63 11.39
CA ILE A 131 8.91 -8.89 11.01
C ILE A 131 9.00 -8.89 9.49
N VAL A 132 8.88 -7.70 8.88
CA VAL A 132 8.94 -7.55 7.41
C VAL A 132 10.36 -7.24 6.93
N GLY A 133 11.15 -6.50 7.71
CA GLY A 133 12.54 -6.21 7.44
C GLY A 133 12.79 -5.16 6.34
N PRO A 134 14.07 -4.84 6.06
CA PRO A 134 14.46 -3.85 5.08
C PRO A 134 13.93 -4.14 3.68
N TYR A 135 13.81 -3.06 2.88
CA TYR A 135 13.36 -3.16 1.51
C TYR A 135 14.31 -3.99 0.64
N ASP A 136 13.74 -4.99 -0.01
CA ASP A 136 14.40 -5.85 -0.98
C ASP A 136 13.50 -5.99 -2.21
N PHE A 137 13.94 -5.43 -3.33
CA PHE A 137 13.20 -5.48 -4.59
C PHE A 137 13.01 -6.91 -5.10
N THR A 138 14.02 -7.77 -4.96
CA THR A 138 13.95 -9.15 -5.39
C THR A 138 12.88 -9.91 -4.63
N ARG A 139 12.83 -9.71 -3.32
CA ARG A 139 11.78 -10.28 -2.45
C ARG A 139 10.40 -9.75 -2.84
N LEU A 140 10.27 -8.43 -3.13
CA LEU A 140 9.00 -7.84 -3.54
C LEU A 140 8.49 -8.42 -4.87
N VAL A 141 9.38 -8.67 -5.83
CA VAL A 141 9.02 -9.32 -7.11
C VAL A 141 8.52 -10.75 -6.90
N GLN A 142 9.01 -11.46 -5.87
CA GLN A 142 8.58 -12.83 -5.58
C GLN A 142 7.19 -12.88 -4.96
N SER A 143 6.95 -12.03 -3.97
CA SER A 143 5.69 -11.98 -3.21
C SER A 143 5.51 -10.66 -2.49
N ASN A 144 4.26 -10.30 -2.21
CA ASN A 144 3.97 -9.16 -1.35
C ASN A 144 4.41 -9.42 0.09
N TYR A 145 5.21 -8.50 0.65
CA TYR A 145 5.58 -8.51 2.06
C TYR A 145 5.35 -7.16 2.75
N ILE A 146 5.10 -6.10 1.95
CA ILE A 146 4.77 -4.77 2.45
C ILE A 146 3.26 -4.62 2.41
N ASP A 147 2.66 -4.43 3.57
CA ASP A 147 1.22 -4.27 3.72
C ASP A 147 0.73 -2.95 3.12
N ALA A 148 -0.56 -2.89 2.76
CA ALA A 148 -1.22 -1.65 2.35
C ALA A 148 -1.15 -0.56 3.43
N CYS A 149 -1.10 -0.97 4.71
CA CYS A 149 -0.92 -0.10 5.86
C CYS A 149 0.54 0.39 5.95
N ALA A 150 0.97 1.11 4.93
CA ALA A 150 2.24 1.83 4.84
C ALA A 150 1.95 3.31 4.61
N CYS A 151 2.89 4.18 4.99
CA CYS A 151 2.77 5.61 4.75
C CYS A 151 3.56 6.00 3.49
N PHE A 152 2.94 6.75 2.60
CA PHE A 152 3.59 7.19 1.37
C PHE A 152 3.27 8.65 1.03
N ARG A 153 4.12 9.27 0.23
CA ARG A 153 3.82 10.63 -0.28
C ARG A 153 2.66 10.58 -1.26
N ARG A 154 1.73 11.54 -1.18
CA ARG A 154 0.69 11.73 -2.18
C ARG A 154 1.27 11.82 -3.60
N ALA A 155 2.37 12.54 -3.78
CA ALA A 155 3.07 12.65 -5.06
C ALA A 155 3.55 11.30 -5.63
N VAL A 156 3.79 10.28 -4.80
CA VAL A 156 4.10 8.91 -5.26
C VAL A 156 2.85 8.29 -5.86
N TRP A 157 1.70 8.40 -5.18
CA TRP A 157 0.42 7.88 -5.67
C TRP A 157 0.03 8.54 -7.00
N GLU A 158 0.13 9.87 -7.09
CA GLU A 158 -0.11 10.62 -8.34
C GLU A 158 0.83 10.18 -9.46
N ARG A 159 2.12 10.02 -9.17
CA ARG A 159 3.16 9.64 -10.14
C ARG A 159 2.94 8.27 -10.77
N VAL A 160 2.46 7.30 -10.00
CA VAL A 160 2.24 5.93 -10.48
C VAL A 160 0.80 5.66 -10.92
N GLY A 161 -0.09 6.68 -10.82
CA GLY A 161 -1.47 6.58 -11.26
C GLY A 161 -2.41 5.85 -10.29
N GLY A 162 -2.09 5.87 -8.98
CA GLY A 162 -2.96 5.29 -7.94
C GLY A 162 -2.93 3.77 -7.85
N TYR A 163 -3.86 3.23 -7.08
CA TYR A 163 -4.14 1.79 -7.06
C TYR A 163 -4.86 1.38 -8.34
N ASP A 164 -4.60 0.17 -8.84
CA ASP A 164 -5.26 -0.34 -10.05
C ASP A 164 -6.68 -0.80 -9.75
N GLU A 165 -7.66 -0.07 -10.29
CA GLU A 165 -9.10 -0.31 -10.13
C GLU A 165 -9.63 -1.43 -11.04
N HIS A 166 -8.81 -1.93 -11.98
CA HIS A 166 -9.20 -2.91 -12.99
C HIS A 166 -8.65 -4.32 -12.71
N MET A 167 -8.09 -4.52 -11.51
CA MET A 167 -7.62 -5.85 -11.13
C MET A 167 -8.79 -6.86 -11.16
N PRO A 168 -8.58 -8.05 -11.73
CA PRO A 168 -9.64 -9.05 -11.84
C PRO A 168 -10.16 -9.52 -10.49
N TYR A 169 -9.33 -9.46 -9.45
CA TYR A 169 -9.66 -9.77 -8.06
C TYR A 169 -8.90 -8.82 -7.13
N MET A 170 -9.55 -8.39 -6.05
CA MET A 170 -8.92 -7.57 -5.00
C MET A 170 -8.10 -8.43 -4.03
N GLY A 171 -7.22 -7.78 -3.29
CA GLY A 171 -6.35 -8.38 -2.27
C GLY A 171 -4.86 -8.42 -2.64
N TRP A 172 -4.49 -7.95 -3.83
CA TRP A 172 -3.11 -7.77 -4.27
C TRP A 172 -2.89 -6.39 -4.93
N GLU A 173 -3.82 -5.47 -4.76
CA GLU A 173 -3.74 -4.11 -5.27
C GLU A 173 -2.61 -3.31 -4.64
N ASP A 174 -2.26 -3.62 -3.39
CA ASP A 174 -1.11 -3.07 -2.69
C ASP A 174 0.20 -3.59 -3.27
N TRP A 175 0.30 -4.88 -3.57
CA TRP A 175 1.49 -5.45 -4.21
C TRP A 175 1.75 -4.87 -5.60
N ASP A 176 0.72 -4.76 -6.42
CA ASP A 176 0.79 -4.08 -7.71
C ASP A 176 1.28 -2.64 -7.56
N PHE A 177 0.72 -1.91 -6.61
CA PHE A 177 1.10 -0.53 -6.33
C PHE A 177 2.57 -0.42 -5.91
N TRP A 178 3.04 -1.30 -4.99
CA TRP A 178 4.45 -1.31 -4.55
C TRP A 178 5.41 -1.69 -5.67
N LEU A 179 5.05 -2.63 -6.54
CA LEU A 179 5.85 -2.99 -7.71
C LEU A 179 5.98 -1.80 -8.66
N ARG A 180 4.90 -1.10 -8.97
CA ARG A 180 4.92 0.10 -9.83
C ARG A 180 5.71 1.24 -9.18
N CYS A 181 5.58 1.47 -7.90
CA CYS A 181 6.43 2.41 -7.16
C CYS A 181 7.91 2.05 -7.30
N SER A 182 8.25 0.76 -7.15
CA SER A 182 9.63 0.28 -7.20
C SER A 182 10.27 0.50 -8.57
N VAL A 183 9.58 0.14 -9.65
CA VAL A 183 10.09 0.36 -11.02
C VAL A 183 10.12 1.84 -11.40
N ALA A 184 9.25 2.66 -10.81
CA ALA A 184 9.29 4.11 -10.93
C ALA A 184 10.46 4.75 -10.13
N GLY A 185 11.28 3.97 -9.42
CA GLY A 185 12.44 4.45 -8.67
C GLY A 185 12.09 5.13 -7.34
N VAL A 186 10.94 4.81 -6.76
CA VAL A 186 10.56 5.28 -5.42
C VAL A 186 11.45 4.62 -4.37
N THR A 187 11.94 5.38 -3.43
CA THR A 187 12.74 4.87 -2.30
C THR A 187 11.83 4.47 -1.15
N PHE A 188 12.04 3.26 -0.63
CA PHE A 188 11.34 2.71 0.52
C PHE A 188 12.21 2.76 1.76
N ARG A 189 11.62 3.14 2.90
CA ARG A 189 12.27 3.17 4.21
C ARG A 189 11.55 2.19 5.15
N TYR A 190 12.27 1.19 5.60
CA TYR A 190 11.83 0.32 6.69
C TYR A 190 12.19 0.95 8.04
N VAL A 191 11.27 0.87 8.99
CA VAL A 191 11.47 1.22 10.40
C VAL A 191 11.23 -0.04 11.22
N ASP A 192 12.19 -0.44 12.05
CA ASP A 192 12.11 -1.64 12.89
C ASP A 192 11.26 -1.40 14.14
N GLU A 193 10.00 -1.06 13.90
CA GLU A 193 8.98 -0.86 14.93
C GLU A 193 7.65 -1.47 14.44
N VAL A 194 6.78 -1.85 15.38
CA VAL A 194 5.41 -2.28 15.08
C VAL A 194 4.56 -1.04 14.79
N PHE A 195 4.10 -0.92 13.56
CA PHE A 195 3.30 0.23 13.12
C PHE A 195 1.81 0.02 13.30
N PHE A 196 1.36 -1.23 13.18
CA PHE A 196 -0.06 -1.55 13.25
C PHE A 196 -0.31 -2.98 13.73
N ASP A 197 -1.52 -3.22 14.21
CA ASP A 197 -2.02 -4.53 14.53
C ASP A 197 -2.85 -5.05 13.34
N TYR A 198 -2.47 -6.21 12.81
CA TYR A 198 -3.14 -6.90 11.72
C TYR A 198 -4.08 -7.96 12.27
N ARG A 199 -5.38 -7.80 12.04
CA ARG A 199 -6.41 -8.75 12.47
C ARG A 199 -6.42 -9.98 11.56
N VAL A 200 -6.23 -11.15 12.14
CA VAL A 200 -6.36 -12.43 11.43
C VAL A 200 -7.73 -13.02 11.75
N ARG A 201 -8.60 -13.12 10.75
CA ARG A 201 -9.95 -13.66 10.89
C ARG A 201 -10.31 -14.62 9.77
N VAL A 202 -11.26 -15.53 10.02
CA VAL A 202 -11.85 -16.39 8.99
C VAL A 202 -12.61 -15.56 7.98
N GLY A 203 -12.56 -15.95 6.71
CA GLY A 203 -13.25 -15.26 5.62
C GLY A 203 -12.59 -13.93 5.23
N SER A 204 -11.29 -13.76 5.52
CA SER A 204 -10.53 -12.61 5.02
C SER A 204 -10.35 -12.73 3.50
N MET A 205 -10.26 -11.58 2.83
CA MET A 205 -10.09 -11.49 1.37
C MET A 205 -8.87 -12.29 0.87
N ILE A 206 -7.79 -12.35 1.66
CA ILE A 206 -6.57 -13.09 1.33
C ILE A 206 -6.80 -14.60 1.15
N GLU A 207 -7.75 -15.20 1.85
CA GLU A 207 -8.04 -16.64 1.69
C GLU A 207 -8.52 -16.95 0.26
N GLY A 208 -9.40 -16.10 -0.30
CA GLY A 208 -9.89 -16.26 -1.67
C GLY A 208 -8.83 -15.98 -2.76
N THR A 209 -7.81 -15.18 -2.47
CA THR A 209 -6.78 -14.84 -3.47
C THR A 209 -5.80 -15.99 -3.76
N ARG A 210 -5.65 -16.96 -2.86
CA ARG A 210 -4.73 -18.10 -3.05
C ARG A 210 -5.09 -18.94 -4.27
N GLU A 211 -6.38 -19.18 -4.50
CA GLU A 211 -6.87 -19.94 -5.66
C GLU A 211 -6.70 -19.17 -6.97
N ARG A 212 -6.61 -17.83 -6.89
CA ARG A 212 -6.50 -16.91 -8.04
C ARG A 212 -5.07 -16.43 -8.30
N GLN A 213 -4.10 -16.98 -7.57
CA GLN A 213 -2.72 -16.50 -7.59
C GLN A 213 -2.09 -16.48 -8.99
N ALA A 214 -2.34 -17.51 -9.81
CA ALA A 214 -1.79 -17.59 -11.15
C ALA A 214 -2.35 -16.48 -12.06
N GLU A 215 -3.65 -16.23 -11.98
CA GLU A 215 -4.33 -15.20 -12.78
C GLU A 215 -3.92 -13.79 -12.37
N LEU A 216 -3.85 -13.51 -11.07
CA LEU A 216 -3.38 -12.23 -10.54
C LEU A 216 -1.91 -11.96 -10.93
N ASN A 217 -1.04 -12.97 -10.85
CA ASN A 217 0.34 -12.85 -11.32
C ASN A 217 0.39 -12.53 -12.83
N ALA A 218 -0.37 -13.27 -13.65
CA ALA A 218 -0.40 -13.04 -15.08
C ALA A 218 -0.86 -11.60 -15.38
N TYR A 219 -1.89 -11.13 -14.70
CA TYR A 219 -2.39 -9.77 -14.87
C TYR A 219 -1.36 -8.70 -14.48
N ILE A 220 -0.78 -8.78 -13.28
CA ILE A 220 0.19 -7.81 -12.78
C ILE A 220 1.41 -7.73 -13.70
N PHE A 221 2.00 -8.89 -14.04
CA PHE A 221 3.22 -8.93 -14.88
C PHE A 221 2.95 -8.80 -16.39
N ALA A 222 1.70 -8.66 -16.83
CA ALA A 222 1.37 -8.25 -18.20
C ALA A 222 1.44 -6.73 -18.40
N LYS A 223 1.40 -5.93 -17.34
CA LYS A 223 1.46 -4.47 -17.43
C LYS A 223 2.74 -4.00 -18.12
N PRO A 224 2.67 -2.98 -19.00
CA PRO A 224 3.82 -2.51 -19.76
C PRO A 224 5.05 -2.21 -18.92
N GLU A 225 4.86 -1.59 -17.76
CA GLU A 225 5.92 -1.20 -16.81
C GLU A 225 6.46 -2.35 -15.97
N LEU A 226 5.74 -3.47 -15.85
CA LEU A 226 6.10 -4.63 -15.02
C LEU A 226 6.46 -5.88 -15.84
N ARG A 227 6.12 -5.92 -17.14
CA ARG A 227 6.26 -7.12 -17.98
C ARG A 227 7.67 -7.71 -18.03
N PHE A 228 8.71 -6.88 -17.88
CA PHE A 228 10.09 -7.36 -17.85
C PHE A 228 10.43 -8.13 -16.57
N LEU A 229 9.64 -7.99 -15.51
CA LEU A 229 9.81 -8.71 -14.24
C LEU A 229 9.24 -10.13 -14.30
N GLY A 230 8.26 -10.40 -15.14
CA GLY A 230 7.60 -11.71 -15.24
C GLY A 230 8.57 -12.86 -15.48
N PRO A 231 9.38 -12.84 -16.57
CA PRO A 231 10.37 -13.88 -16.83
C PRO A 231 11.43 -14.01 -15.72
N LEU A 232 11.81 -12.89 -15.11
CA LEU A 232 12.74 -12.86 -13.99
C LEU A 232 12.17 -13.60 -12.78
N ARG A 233 10.92 -13.28 -12.41
CA ARG A 233 10.21 -13.91 -11.30
C ARG A 233 10.06 -15.41 -11.52
N GLU A 234 9.60 -15.84 -12.71
CA GLU A 234 9.44 -17.25 -13.04
C GLU A 234 10.75 -18.03 -12.88
N ARG A 235 11.83 -17.47 -13.40
CA ARG A 235 13.15 -18.09 -13.28
C ARG A 235 13.63 -18.16 -11.85
N TYR A 236 13.45 -17.09 -11.08
CA TYR A 236 13.81 -17.07 -9.66
C TYR A 236 13.01 -18.10 -8.87
N MET A 237 11.70 -18.23 -9.13
CA MET A 237 10.85 -19.23 -8.49
C MET A 237 11.27 -20.66 -8.86
N ARG A 238 11.70 -20.91 -10.09
CA ARG A 238 12.27 -22.24 -10.47
C ARG A 238 13.54 -22.54 -9.71
N LEU A 239 14.44 -21.56 -9.54
CA LEU A 239 15.68 -21.75 -8.76
C LEU A 239 15.41 -22.06 -7.29
N LEU A 240 14.46 -21.37 -6.68
CA LEU A 240 14.05 -21.65 -5.28
C LEU A 240 13.46 -23.05 -5.12
N ASN A 241 12.76 -23.54 -6.13
CA ASN A 241 12.16 -24.88 -6.14
C ASN A 241 13.15 -26.00 -6.53
N GLY A 242 14.47 -25.69 -6.54
CA GLY A 242 15.52 -26.71 -6.69
C GLY A 242 15.84 -27.08 -8.16
N SER A 243 15.42 -26.28 -9.14
CA SER A 243 15.87 -26.48 -10.51
C SER A 243 17.37 -26.15 -10.67
N ARG A 244 18.14 -27.01 -11.39
CA ARG A 244 19.57 -26.84 -11.62
C ARG A 244 19.92 -25.82 -12.72
N GLU A 245 19.05 -24.88 -13.00
CA GLU A 245 19.29 -23.84 -14.01
C GLU A 245 20.25 -22.76 -13.48
N HIS A 246 21.33 -22.50 -14.20
CA HIS A 246 22.24 -21.38 -13.93
C HIS A 246 21.73 -20.08 -14.54
N ILE A 247 21.77 -18.98 -13.79
CA ILE A 247 21.56 -17.66 -14.35
C ILE A 247 22.77 -17.31 -15.22
N SER A 248 22.53 -17.08 -16.51
CA SER A 248 23.62 -16.69 -17.41
C SER A 248 24.08 -15.28 -17.12
N THR A 249 25.37 -15.01 -17.34
CA THR A 249 25.98 -13.66 -17.19
C THR A 249 25.22 -12.61 -18.02
N ARG A 250 24.68 -13.00 -19.17
CA ARG A 250 23.91 -12.12 -20.08
C ARG A 250 22.61 -11.64 -19.45
N GLU A 251 21.93 -12.49 -18.68
CA GLU A 251 20.69 -12.16 -17.99
C GLU A 251 20.95 -11.30 -16.76
N LEU A 252 22.03 -11.57 -16.02
CA LEU A 252 22.51 -10.72 -14.95
C LEU A 252 22.85 -9.30 -15.48
N LEU A 253 23.53 -9.21 -16.61
CA LEU A 253 23.86 -7.95 -17.26
C LEU A 253 22.61 -7.22 -17.78
N ALA A 254 21.62 -7.92 -18.30
CA ALA A 254 20.34 -7.33 -18.74
C ALA A 254 19.58 -6.72 -17.54
N LEU A 255 19.59 -7.38 -16.39
CA LEU A 255 19.01 -6.87 -15.15
C LEU A 255 19.70 -5.60 -14.64
N LEU A 256 21.04 -5.61 -14.65
CA LEU A 256 21.86 -4.45 -14.27
C LEU A 256 21.65 -3.29 -15.23
N TRP A 257 21.54 -3.58 -16.54
CA TRP A 257 21.31 -2.57 -17.57
C TRP A 257 19.93 -1.91 -17.45
N HIS A 258 18.86 -2.68 -17.23
CA HIS A 258 17.53 -2.12 -16.96
C HIS A 258 17.49 -1.25 -15.70
N ARG A 259 18.24 -1.63 -14.65
CA ARG A 259 18.40 -0.81 -13.45
C ARG A 259 19.15 0.50 -13.72
N ALA A 260 20.15 0.47 -14.62
CA ALA A 260 20.92 1.64 -15.02
C ALA A 260 20.09 2.57 -15.92
N CYS A 261 19.38 2.01 -16.91
CA CYS A 261 18.51 2.79 -17.82
C CYS A 261 17.31 3.42 -17.10
N GLY A 262 16.73 2.74 -16.12
CA GLY A 262 15.67 3.31 -15.26
C GLY A 262 16.14 4.56 -14.49
N LYS A 263 17.42 4.60 -14.09
CA LYS A 263 18.03 5.80 -13.49
C LYS A 263 18.28 6.92 -14.52
N LEU A 264 18.62 6.57 -15.76
CA LEU A 264 18.90 7.55 -16.83
C LEU A 264 17.61 8.20 -17.39
N LEU A 265 16.51 7.47 -17.46
CA LEU A 265 15.23 8.00 -17.91
C LEU A 265 14.54 8.89 -16.86
N GLY A 266 14.89 8.76 -15.59
CA GLY A 266 14.40 9.62 -14.49
C GLY A 266 15.09 10.98 -14.39
N THR A 267 16.25 11.18 -15.03
CA THR A 267 17.06 12.42 -14.90
C THR A 267 16.91 13.41 -16.04
N ASN A 268 16.13 13.11 -17.10
CA ASN A 268 16.08 13.94 -18.31
C ASN A 268 14.73 14.63 -18.60
N ARG A 269 13.89 14.87 -17.58
CA ARG A 269 12.75 15.80 -17.70
C ARG A 269 12.93 17.00 -16.80
N GLY A 270 13.89 17.88 -17.14
CA GLY A 270 14.11 19.09 -16.38
C GLY A 270 15.17 20.03 -16.98
N LYS A 271 15.16 20.23 -18.31
CA LYS A 271 15.79 21.39 -18.96
C LYS A 271 14.96 21.77 -20.17
N GLY A 272 13.83 22.40 -19.93
CA GLY A 272 13.08 23.19 -20.89
C GLY A 272 13.66 24.59 -20.89
N THR A 273 14.33 24.91 -21.96
CA THR A 273 14.90 26.20 -22.36
C THR A 273 13.91 27.33 -22.19
N GLY A 274 14.24 28.27 -21.30
CA GLY A 274 13.78 29.64 -21.42
C GLY A 274 14.70 30.38 -22.38
N ASN A 275 14.17 30.88 -23.45
CA ASN A 275 14.82 31.95 -24.20
C ASN A 275 13.77 32.92 -24.77
N THR A 276 14.03 34.17 -24.48
CA THR A 276 13.43 35.46 -24.93
C THR A 276 12.09 35.82 -24.36
#